data_dc29558ca2fe28783b3785542ffd7469
#
_entry.id   dc29558ca2fe28783b3785542ffd7469
#
_cell.length_a   1.000
_cell.length_b   1.000
_cell.length_c   1.000
_cell.angle_alpha   90.00
_cell.angle_beta   90.00
_cell.angle_gamma   90.00
#
_symmetry.space_group_name_H-M   'P 1'
#
loop_
_entity.id
_entity.type
_entity.pdbx_description
1 polymer ?
#
loop_
_entity_poly.entity_id
_entity_poly.type
_entity_poly.pdbx_seq_one_letter_code
_entity_poly.pdbx_strand_id
1 'polypeptide(L)'
;MTQKMSLKNGVCDEHKFVISACGFTFQGYFSILNKYGIHASQIHFNGDEVSQQDVENILKNQDAHIVVFLGKGVVNLLESLKRLASVLNALPVIRHVTLYGDIPDGWLYRTLGSLLNNSYQLSLIRVASVSDIVGCFNTHYKSFKDRSRVLRERYMDIGSEENIKWLTRREIDVLLNFYRGMSVKEMCDRMGLSNKTVYTHRKEGVLKLRLIKRWLHDPHNFKADKPDKHPRQKVGLTEKEAEIFNALRNREIFPAYQIITDRDKKGVGFEILIRWNKNGKIVKPASFLTDVSNHEIWLKITALVIHAAVSGINKYNGKYYFSVNIPPRLASGNALPDMARKAIGMLLKPQWAEKLVFEFAEDIDVTKDKRIPETMRHLRNTGCRLFLDDCFSNHQTMFPVRQVHFDGLKLDRDIVEHFVANDNDYNLIKAIQVYSDMTGTDCIAEGVDSEEKFEKLVELGIKNFQGYYLSRAVKEEELDRMVRLLKKKKNKAPKGP
;
A
#
# COMPACT_ATOMS: atom_id res chain seq x y z
N MET A 1 10.55 33.23 44.69
CA MET A 1 11.62 32.27 44.31
C MET A 1 10.93 31.05 43.67
N THR A 2 10.79 31.06 42.37
CA THR A 2 10.14 30.02 41.55
C THR A 2 11.22 29.34 40.71
N GLN A 3 11.65 28.14 41.14
CA GLN A 3 12.59 27.32 40.39
C GLN A 3 11.94 26.82 39.12
N LYS A 4 12.43 27.30 37.98
CA LYS A 4 12.21 26.71 36.67
C LYS A 4 12.95 25.38 36.61
N MET A 5 12.26 24.25 36.71
CA MET A 5 12.78 22.96 36.30
C MET A 5 12.89 22.94 34.75
N SER A 6 14.12 23.01 34.27
CA SER A 6 14.42 22.74 32.85
C SER A 6 14.28 21.26 32.61
N LEU A 7 13.22 20.87 31.88
CA LEU A 7 13.12 19.57 31.27
C LEU A 7 14.21 19.49 30.18
N LYS A 8 15.29 18.78 30.47
CA LYS A 8 16.23 18.29 29.44
C LYS A 8 15.45 17.32 28.54
N ASN A 9 15.16 17.75 27.32
CA ASN A 9 14.75 16.90 26.24
C ASN A 9 15.89 15.91 25.94
N GLY A 10 15.82 14.72 26.52
CA GLY A 10 16.61 13.58 26.09
C GLY A 10 16.05 13.13 24.73
N VAL A 11 16.64 13.60 23.64
CA VAL A 11 16.45 13.03 22.31
C VAL A 11 16.94 11.60 22.43
N CYS A 12 16.05 10.64 22.28
CA CYS A 12 16.40 9.22 22.25
C CYS A 12 17.07 8.99 20.88
N ASP A 13 18.40 8.77 20.88
CA ASP A 13 19.18 8.48 19.66
C ASP A 13 18.88 7.09 19.05
N GLU A 14 17.78 6.47 19.45
CA GLU A 14 17.40 5.13 19.00
C GLU A 14 17.00 5.14 17.53
N HIS A 15 17.77 4.47 16.69
CA HIS A 15 17.49 4.30 15.27
C HIS A 15 16.85 2.94 15.01
N LYS A 16 15.64 2.95 14.39
CA LYS A 16 14.91 1.72 14.03
C LYS A 16 15.25 1.28 12.61
N PHE A 17 15.75 0.06 12.46
CA PHE A 17 15.97 -0.58 11.16
C PHE A 17 14.85 -1.56 10.88
N VAL A 18 14.08 -1.34 9.81
CA VAL A 18 12.80 -2.02 9.59
C VAL A 18 12.87 -3.02 8.45
N ILE A 19 12.48 -4.27 8.73
CA ILE A 19 12.24 -5.32 7.74
C ILE A 19 10.73 -5.49 7.58
N SER A 20 10.21 -5.24 6.38
CA SER A 20 8.81 -5.48 6.04
C SER A 20 8.69 -5.95 4.60
N ALA A 21 7.97 -7.06 4.38
CA ALA A 21 7.60 -7.51 3.04
C ALA A 21 6.46 -6.66 2.44
N CYS A 22 5.76 -5.88 3.28
CA CYS A 22 4.66 -5.02 2.88
C CYS A 22 5.06 -3.54 2.97
N GLY A 23 5.14 -2.84 1.84
CA GLY A 23 5.47 -1.42 1.79
C GLY A 23 4.48 -0.55 2.58
N PHE A 24 3.19 -0.92 2.58
CA PHE A 24 2.17 -0.22 3.37
C PHE A 24 2.44 -0.30 4.87
N THR A 25 2.79 -1.48 5.37
CA THR A 25 3.15 -1.67 6.79
C THR A 25 4.37 -0.84 7.17
N PHE A 26 5.39 -0.82 6.29
CA PHE A 26 6.59 0.01 6.51
C PHE A 26 6.23 1.50 6.57
N GLN A 27 5.50 2.02 5.59
CA GLN A 27 5.14 3.44 5.52
C GLN A 27 4.27 3.86 6.71
N GLY A 28 3.31 3.01 7.10
CA GLY A 28 2.48 3.26 8.28
C GLY A 28 3.29 3.35 9.56
N TYR A 29 4.20 2.41 9.76
CA TYR A 29 5.09 2.41 10.93
C TYR A 29 6.05 3.60 10.92
N PHE A 30 6.64 3.92 9.79
CA PHE A 30 7.51 5.09 9.59
C PHE A 30 6.79 6.40 9.91
N SER A 31 5.54 6.56 9.46
CA SER A 31 4.73 7.75 9.76
C SER A 31 4.46 7.89 11.26
N ILE A 32 4.22 6.77 11.96
CA ILE A 32 4.04 6.78 13.42
C ILE A 32 5.35 7.21 14.10
N LEU A 33 6.48 6.61 13.74
CA LEU A 33 7.79 6.94 14.34
C LEU A 33 8.17 8.39 14.14
N ASN A 34 7.98 8.92 12.93
CA ASN A 34 8.27 10.33 12.63
C ASN A 34 7.45 11.30 13.49
N LYS A 35 6.21 10.94 13.84
CA LYS A 35 5.37 11.75 14.74
C LYS A 35 5.98 11.89 16.13
N TYR A 36 6.77 10.90 16.54
CA TYR A 36 7.45 10.89 17.86
C TYR A 36 8.93 11.25 17.78
N GLY A 37 9.40 11.72 16.61
CA GLY A 37 10.81 12.13 16.43
C GLY A 37 11.80 10.95 16.41
N ILE A 38 11.33 9.71 16.20
CA ILE A 38 12.17 8.52 16.16
C ILE A 38 12.61 8.27 14.71
N HIS A 39 13.92 8.17 14.50
CA HIS A 39 14.48 7.86 13.18
C HIS A 39 14.29 6.40 12.81
N ALA A 40 13.92 6.16 11.55
CA ALA A 40 13.78 4.81 11.01
C ALA A 40 14.29 4.71 9.57
N SER A 41 14.87 3.56 9.24
CA SER A 41 15.31 3.21 7.88
C SER A 41 14.79 1.85 7.49
N GLN A 42 14.46 1.67 6.22
CA GLN A 42 14.15 0.35 5.69
C GLN A 42 15.44 -0.39 5.33
N ILE A 43 15.55 -1.65 5.72
CA ILE A 43 16.66 -2.52 5.30
C ILE A 43 16.41 -3.00 3.87
N HIS A 44 17.44 -2.92 3.03
CA HIS A 44 17.42 -3.32 1.63
C HIS A 44 18.07 -4.69 1.43
N PHE A 45 17.55 -5.43 0.45
CA PHE A 45 18.01 -6.79 0.16
C PHE A 45 18.30 -6.95 -1.34
N ASN A 46 19.42 -7.56 -1.66
CA ASN A 46 19.75 -8.01 -3.00
C ASN A 46 19.35 -9.50 -3.09
N GLY A 47 18.15 -9.77 -3.63
CA GLY A 47 17.53 -11.09 -3.49
C GLY A 47 17.18 -11.40 -2.03
N ASP A 48 17.81 -12.44 -1.48
CA ASP A 48 17.61 -12.85 -0.09
C ASP A 48 18.72 -12.33 0.86
N GLU A 49 19.76 -11.67 0.34
CA GLU A 49 20.89 -11.17 1.12
C GLU A 49 20.73 -9.68 1.47
N VAL A 50 21.08 -9.33 2.70
CA VAL A 50 21.08 -7.93 3.15
C VAL A 50 22.17 -7.12 2.41
N SER A 51 21.88 -5.84 2.09
CA SER A 51 22.87 -4.98 1.46
C SER A 51 24.04 -4.68 2.41
N GLN A 52 25.26 -4.66 1.89
CA GLN A 52 26.44 -4.35 2.69
C GLN A 52 26.34 -2.95 3.33
N GLN A 53 25.77 -1.98 2.63
CA GLN A 53 25.54 -0.62 3.13
C GLN A 53 24.64 -0.62 4.37
N ASP A 54 23.57 -1.42 4.40
CA ASP A 54 22.67 -1.49 5.56
C ASP A 54 23.33 -2.19 6.75
N VAL A 55 24.14 -3.23 6.49
CA VAL A 55 24.96 -3.88 7.54
C VAL A 55 25.90 -2.85 8.19
N GLU A 56 26.63 -2.05 7.40
CA GLU A 56 27.49 -1.01 7.90
C GLU A 56 26.72 0.07 8.70
N ASN A 57 25.55 0.48 8.21
CA ASN A 57 24.71 1.46 8.90
C ASN A 57 24.23 0.94 10.27
N ILE A 58 23.83 -0.34 10.35
CA ILE A 58 23.44 -0.98 11.60
C ILE A 58 24.63 -1.07 12.57
N LEU A 59 25.83 -1.35 12.06
CA LEU A 59 27.05 -1.47 12.88
C LEU A 59 27.51 -0.12 13.43
N LYS A 60 27.41 0.95 12.65
CA LYS A 60 27.76 2.32 13.06
C LYS A 60 26.84 2.86 14.15
N ASN A 61 25.61 2.35 14.27
CA ASN A 61 24.64 2.78 15.27
C ASN A 61 24.65 1.83 16.47
N GLN A 62 25.15 2.31 17.62
CA GLN A 62 25.25 1.48 18.83
C GLN A 62 23.89 1.08 19.39
N ASP A 63 22.89 1.94 19.26
CA ASP A 63 21.50 1.74 19.71
C ASP A 63 20.58 1.23 18.59
N ALA A 64 21.15 0.59 17.56
CA ALA A 64 20.38 0.03 16.46
C ALA A 64 19.38 -1.01 16.97
N HIS A 65 18.10 -0.79 16.63
CA HIS A 65 17.01 -1.70 16.95
C HIS A 65 16.38 -2.21 15.65
N ILE A 66 16.38 -3.53 15.44
CA ILE A 66 15.81 -4.14 14.25
C ILE A 66 14.34 -4.47 14.52
N VAL A 67 13.47 -4.00 13.66
CA VAL A 67 12.02 -4.23 13.73
C VAL A 67 11.57 -5.03 12.52
N VAL A 68 10.85 -6.11 12.74
CA VAL A 68 10.39 -7.02 11.68
C VAL A 68 8.90 -7.20 11.75
N PHE A 69 8.23 -6.99 10.64
CA PHE A 69 6.81 -7.28 10.49
C PHE A 69 6.62 -8.63 9.83
N LEU A 70 6.06 -9.59 10.57
CA LEU A 70 5.70 -10.90 10.06
C LEU A 70 4.40 -10.77 9.27
N GLY A 71 4.45 -11.00 7.98
CA GLY A 71 3.27 -10.95 7.12
C GLY A 71 2.31 -12.10 7.38
N LYS A 72 1.00 -11.87 7.14
CA LYS A 72 -0.05 -12.88 7.35
C LYS A 72 -0.08 -13.96 6.25
N GLY A 73 0.48 -13.68 5.05
CA GLY A 73 0.59 -14.66 3.96
C GLY A 73 1.87 -15.49 4.07
N VAL A 74 1.83 -16.73 3.57
CA VAL A 74 2.97 -17.67 3.62
C VAL A 74 4.24 -17.04 3.04
N VAL A 75 4.17 -16.46 1.85
CA VAL A 75 5.34 -15.86 1.19
C VAL A 75 5.92 -14.74 2.04
N ASN A 76 5.08 -13.81 2.48
CA ASN A 76 5.51 -12.66 3.27
C ASN A 76 6.13 -13.09 4.62
N LEU A 77 5.54 -14.10 5.27
CA LEU A 77 6.09 -14.66 6.51
C LEU A 77 7.49 -15.25 6.27
N LEU A 78 7.60 -16.18 5.31
CA LEU A 78 8.86 -16.87 5.05
C LEU A 78 9.96 -15.92 4.56
N GLU A 79 9.60 -14.91 3.72
CA GLU A 79 10.54 -13.87 3.31
C GLU A 79 11.00 -13.01 4.49
N SER A 80 10.09 -12.61 5.38
CA SER A 80 10.47 -11.81 6.56
C SER A 80 11.42 -12.57 7.46
N LEU A 81 11.18 -13.88 7.69
CA LEU A 81 12.07 -14.72 8.49
C LEU A 81 13.44 -14.91 7.83
N LYS A 82 13.47 -15.14 6.53
CA LYS A 82 14.71 -15.33 5.78
C LYS A 82 15.54 -14.05 5.72
N ARG A 83 14.91 -12.91 5.51
CA ARG A 83 15.55 -11.59 5.52
C ARG A 83 16.10 -11.23 6.90
N LEU A 84 15.34 -11.50 7.96
CA LEU A 84 15.84 -11.32 9.32
C LEU A 84 17.09 -12.19 9.55
N ALA A 85 17.03 -13.47 9.17
CA ALA A 85 18.17 -14.37 9.33
C ALA A 85 19.40 -13.90 8.52
N SER A 86 19.21 -13.36 7.31
CA SER A 86 20.29 -12.77 6.52
C SER A 86 20.97 -11.62 7.25
N VAL A 87 20.18 -10.69 7.82
CA VAL A 87 20.70 -9.57 8.62
C VAL A 87 21.47 -10.07 9.85
N LEU A 88 20.86 -10.95 10.63
CA LEU A 88 21.48 -11.45 11.86
C LEU A 88 22.75 -12.27 11.60
N ASN A 89 22.78 -13.08 10.53
CA ASN A 89 23.96 -13.83 10.17
C ASN A 89 25.11 -12.97 9.61
N ALA A 90 24.80 -11.77 9.07
CA ALA A 90 25.79 -10.81 8.58
C ALA A 90 26.34 -9.91 9.69
N LEU A 91 25.65 -9.80 10.83
CA LEU A 91 26.08 -8.95 11.95
C LEU A 91 27.01 -9.71 12.89
N PRO A 92 28.23 -9.22 13.14
CA PRO A 92 29.15 -9.80 14.13
C PRO A 92 28.73 -9.52 15.57
N VAL A 93 27.85 -8.53 15.76
CA VAL A 93 27.38 -8.10 17.07
C VAL A 93 25.88 -8.30 17.18
N ILE A 94 25.42 -8.74 18.35
CA ILE A 94 24.01 -8.99 18.60
C ILE A 94 23.27 -7.66 18.81
N ARG A 95 22.14 -7.50 18.14
CA ARG A 95 21.27 -6.32 18.24
C ARG A 95 19.89 -6.69 18.78
N HIS A 96 19.21 -5.74 19.37
CA HIS A 96 17.80 -5.91 19.78
C HIS A 96 16.92 -6.07 18.57
N VAL A 97 16.05 -7.09 18.61
CA VAL A 97 15.10 -7.38 17.54
C VAL A 97 13.70 -7.46 18.12
N THR A 98 12.74 -6.78 17.49
CA THR A 98 11.32 -6.94 17.81
C THR A 98 10.58 -7.47 16.59
N LEU A 99 9.90 -8.60 16.76
CA LEU A 99 9.00 -9.20 15.77
C LEU A 99 7.57 -8.81 16.08
N TYR A 100 6.90 -8.18 15.13
CA TYR A 100 5.47 -7.91 15.20
C TYR A 100 4.70 -8.94 14.40
N GLY A 101 3.89 -9.75 15.07
CA GLY A 101 3.03 -10.75 14.43
C GLY A 101 2.48 -11.76 15.43
N ASP A 102 1.39 -12.40 15.02
CA ASP A 102 0.64 -13.35 15.85
C ASP A 102 0.94 -14.79 15.37
N ILE A 103 2.16 -15.23 15.49
CA ILE A 103 2.64 -16.59 15.12
C ILE A 103 3.01 -17.33 16.39
N PRO A 104 2.73 -18.68 16.49
CA PRO A 104 3.09 -19.46 17.69
C PRO A 104 4.59 -19.37 18.01
N ASP A 105 4.90 -18.99 19.25
CA ASP A 105 6.27 -18.71 19.67
C ASP A 105 7.21 -19.92 19.52
N GLY A 106 6.73 -21.11 19.85
CA GLY A 106 7.53 -22.35 19.72
C GLY A 106 7.87 -22.67 18.27
N TRP A 107 6.93 -22.48 17.35
CA TRP A 107 7.20 -22.66 15.91
C TRP A 107 8.19 -21.61 15.40
N LEU A 108 7.97 -20.34 15.80
CA LEU A 108 8.81 -19.21 15.41
C LEU A 108 10.25 -19.38 15.91
N TYR A 109 10.41 -19.72 17.20
CA TYR A 109 11.72 -19.97 17.82
C TYR A 109 12.52 -21.04 17.08
N ARG A 110 11.91 -22.21 16.85
CA ARG A 110 12.58 -23.32 16.18
C ARG A 110 12.83 -23.06 14.69
N THR A 111 11.88 -22.40 14.00
CA THR A 111 12.05 -22.06 12.58
C THR A 111 13.17 -21.04 12.39
N LEU A 112 13.23 -19.98 13.20
CA LEU A 112 14.35 -19.03 13.18
C LEU A 112 15.68 -19.70 13.55
N GLY A 113 15.68 -20.56 14.57
CA GLY A 113 16.87 -21.33 14.94
C GLY A 113 17.44 -22.16 13.79
N SER A 114 16.59 -22.67 12.89
CA SER A 114 17.05 -23.39 11.69
C SER A 114 17.71 -22.51 10.63
N LEU A 115 17.47 -21.19 10.68
CA LEU A 115 17.99 -20.20 9.73
C LEU A 115 19.25 -19.48 10.23
N LEU A 116 19.45 -19.41 11.54
CA LEU A 116 20.57 -18.69 12.15
C LEU A 116 21.82 -19.56 12.24
N ASN A 117 22.98 -18.95 12.01
CA ASN A 117 24.28 -19.60 12.17
C ASN A 117 24.65 -19.71 13.67
N ASN A 118 24.14 -18.80 14.49
CA ASN A 118 24.36 -18.78 15.93
C ASN A 118 23.03 -18.64 16.67
N SER A 119 22.61 -19.69 17.39
CA SER A 119 21.37 -19.72 18.15
C SER A 119 21.33 -18.75 19.34
N TYR A 120 22.45 -18.24 19.79
CA TYR A 120 22.50 -17.25 20.86
C TYR A 120 21.77 -15.94 20.49
N GLN A 121 21.71 -15.62 19.20
CA GLN A 121 20.97 -14.47 18.69
C GLN A 121 19.48 -14.53 19.02
N LEU A 122 18.90 -15.73 19.22
CA LEU A 122 17.48 -15.89 19.62
C LEU A 122 17.16 -15.30 21.01
N SER A 123 18.17 -15.15 21.89
CA SER A 123 17.98 -14.64 23.25
C SER A 123 17.59 -13.14 23.29
N LEU A 124 17.85 -12.40 22.20
CA LEU A 124 17.55 -10.97 22.10
C LEU A 124 16.33 -10.66 21.20
N ILE A 125 15.70 -11.69 20.69
CA ILE A 125 14.48 -11.53 19.89
C ILE A 125 13.27 -11.42 20.83
N ARG A 126 12.50 -10.36 20.66
CA ARG A 126 11.25 -10.11 21.36
C ARG A 126 10.09 -10.25 20.39
N VAL A 127 8.95 -10.71 20.87
CA VAL A 127 7.70 -10.82 20.07
C VAL A 127 6.64 -9.94 20.69
N ALA A 128 5.90 -9.23 19.84
CA ALA A 128 4.78 -8.39 20.21
C ALA A 128 3.65 -8.51 19.17
N SER A 129 2.43 -8.28 19.59
CA SER A 129 1.30 -8.20 18.66
C SER A 129 1.35 -6.90 17.85
N VAL A 130 0.83 -6.93 16.63
CA VAL A 130 0.69 -5.71 15.80
C VAL A 130 -0.24 -4.69 16.49
N SER A 131 -1.24 -5.15 17.26
CA SER A 131 -2.12 -4.29 18.06
C SER A 131 -1.39 -3.49 19.13
N ASP A 132 -0.27 -3.99 19.61
CA ASP A 132 0.52 -3.32 20.66
C ASP A 132 1.26 -2.08 20.14
N ILE A 133 1.45 -1.95 18.81
CA ILE A 133 2.13 -0.79 18.21
C ILE A 133 1.42 0.51 18.57
N VAL A 134 0.10 0.57 18.42
CA VAL A 134 -0.68 1.79 18.73
C VAL A 134 -0.69 2.05 20.24
N GLY A 135 -0.82 1.00 21.05
CA GLY A 135 -0.78 1.10 22.52
C GLY A 135 0.57 1.58 23.06
N CYS A 136 1.66 1.24 22.37
CA CYS A 136 3.01 1.62 22.77
C CYS A 136 3.27 3.13 22.67
N PHE A 137 2.63 3.80 21.72
CA PHE A 137 2.83 5.23 21.49
C PHE A 137 1.84 6.12 22.26
N ASN A 138 0.78 5.54 22.85
CA ASN A 138 -0.18 6.27 23.68
C ASN A 138 0.15 6.23 25.20
N THR A 139 0.98 5.31 25.62
CA THR A 139 1.47 5.20 27.01
C THR A 139 2.97 5.41 27.00
N HIS A 140 3.51 6.15 28.00
CA HIS A 140 4.93 6.43 28.12
C HIS A 140 5.82 5.24 27.75
N TYR A 141 6.90 5.49 27.03
CA TYR A 141 7.91 4.56 26.50
C TYR A 141 8.36 3.44 27.47
N LYS A 142 8.20 3.64 28.80
CA LYS A 142 8.47 2.63 29.83
C LYS A 142 7.53 1.41 29.76
N SER A 143 6.28 1.57 29.30
CA SER A 143 5.33 0.46 29.24
C SER A 143 5.53 -0.47 28.03
N PHE A 144 6.25 -0.03 27.01
CA PHE A 144 6.57 -0.84 25.84
C PHE A 144 7.52 -2.00 26.16
N LYS A 145 8.53 -1.76 27.00
CA LYS A 145 9.48 -2.81 27.44
C LYS A 145 8.77 -3.95 28.18
N ASP A 146 7.67 -3.67 28.85
CA ASP A 146 6.96 -4.63 29.70
C ASP A 146 5.99 -5.54 28.92
N ARG A 147 5.55 -5.17 27.71
CA ARG A 147 4.60 -5.96 26.90
C ARG A 147 5.25 -6.91 25.90
N SER A 148 6.43 -6.60 25.40
CA SER A 148 7.19 -7.52 24.53
C SER A 148 7.95 -8.53 25.38
N ARG A 149 7.68 -9.84 25.14
CA ARG A 149 8.36 -10.92 25.85
C ARG A 149 9.51 -11.46 25.03
N VAL A 150 10.58 -11.89 25.71
CA VAL A 150 11.71 -12.56 25.04
C VAL A 150 11.22 -13.90 24.48
N LEU A 151 11.45 -14.12 23.17
CA LEU A 151 10.98 -15.31 22.46
C LEU A 151 11.47 -16.61 23.10
N ARG A 152 12.70 -16.64 23.60
CA ARG A 152 13.28 -17.78 24.31
C ARG A 152 12.55 -18.10 25.61
N GLU A 153 12.23 -17.08 26.43
CA GLU A 153 11.52 -17.24 27.70
C GLU A 153 10.11 -17.80 27.45
N ARG A 154 9.38 -17.26 26.48
CA ARG A 154 8.07 -17.77 26.09
C ARG A 154 8.13 -19.21 25.60
N TYR A 155 9.20 -19.60 24.91
CA TYR A 155 9.38 -20.98 24.47
C TYR A 155 9.62 -21.93 25.67
N MET A 156 10.37 -21.48 26.69
CA MET A 156 10.62 -22.28 27.90
C MET A 156 9.40 -22.36 28.84
N ASP A 157 8.59 -21.30 28.95
CA ASP A 157 7.40 -21.22 29.80
C ASP A 157 6.24 -22.12 29.29
N ILE A 158 6.13 -22.30 27.97
CA ILE A 158 5.04 -23.06 27.34
C ILE A 158 5.22 -24.58 27.52
N GLY A 159 6.25 -25.02 28.24
CA GLY A 159 6.52 -26.40 28.61
C GLY A 159 6.09 -27.41 27.53
N SER A 160 7.01 -27.81 26.67
CA SER A 160 6.91 -28.93 25.75
C SER A 160 5.51 -29.22 25.17
N GLU A 161 4.95 -28.34 24.35
CA GLU A 161 4.10 -28.80 23.27
C GLU A 161 5.00 -29.60 22.32
N GLU A 162 5.26 -30.85 22.68
CA GLU A 162 6.24 -31.76 22.06
C GLU A 162 6.04 -32.03 20.56
N ASN A 163 4.94 -31.51 19.97
CA ASN A 163 4.53 -31.86 18.61
C ASN A 163 4.55 -30.70 17.60
N ILE A 164 5.03 -29.51 17.95
CA ILE A 164 5.09 -28.43 16.96
C ILE A 164 6.28 -28.65 16.02
N LYS A 165 5.99 -29.19 14.82
CA LYS A 165 6.96 -29.35 13.73
C LYS A 165 7.25 -27.96 13.12
N TRP A 166 8.53 -27.61 13.01
CA TRP A 166 9.02 -26.34 12.44
C TRP A 166 9.62 -26.53 11.05
N LEU A 167 9.83 -25.43 10.33
CA LEU A 167 10.45 -25.44 9.03
C LEU A 167 11.99 -25.42 9.13
N THR A 168 12.62 -26.21 8.30
CA THR A 168 14.07 -26.17 8.09
C THR A 168 14.43 -25.16 6.99
N ARG A 169 15.68 -24.73 6.92
CA ARG A 169 16.20 -23.82 5.88
C ARG A 169 15.85 -24.30 4.47
N ARG A 170 16.09 -25.60 4.18
CA ARG A 170 15.79 -26.19 2.87
C ARG A 170 14.29 -26.20 2.54
N GLU A 171 13.44 -26.49 3.51
CA GLU A 171 11.99 -26.44 3.31
C GLU A 171 11.51 -25.02 3.02
N ILE A 172 12.06 -24.01 3.72
CA ILE A 172 11.75 -22.60 3.47
C ILE A 172 12.17 -22.20 2.05
N ASP A 173 13.37 -22.57 1.62
CA ASP A 173 13.86 -22.26 0.27
C ASP A 173 12.98 -22.92 -0.81
N VAL A 174 12.61 -24.18 -0.63
CA VAL A 174 11.72 -24.89 -1.57
C VAL A 174 10.31 -24.28 -1.56
N LEU A 175 9.75 -23.95 -0.40
CA LEU A 175 8.43 -23.34 -0.29
C LEU A 175 8.39 -21.95 -0.93
N LEU A 176 9.37 -21.08 -0.66
CA LEU A 176 9.45 -19.77 -1.27
C LEU A 176 9.52 -19.85 -2.80
N ASN A 177 10.39 -20.73 -3.32
CA ASN A 177 10.48 -20.92 -4.77
C ASN A 177 9.18 -21.50 -5.35
N PHE A 178 8.55 -22.43 -4.64
CA PHE A 178 7.25 -23.01 -5.04
C PHE A 178 6.13 -21.95 -5.07
N TYR A 179 5.97 -21.16 -4.01
CA TYR A 179 4.93 -20.13 -3.95
C TYR A 179 5.22 -18.94 -4.88
N ARG A 180 6.47 -18.73 -5.28
CA ARG A 180 6.87 -17.79 -6.34
C ARG A 180 6.64 -18.34 -7.74
N GLY A 181 6.11 -19.58 -7.88
CA GLY A 181 5.74 -20.20 -9.14
C GLY A 181 6.89 -20.90 -9.88
N MET A 182 8.03 -21.17 -9.24
CA MET A 182 9.16 -21.89 -9.84
C MET A 182 8.83 -23.37 -10.05
N SER A 183 9.15 -23.94 -11.22
CA SER A 183 8.95 -25.37 -11.49
C SER A 183 9.92 -26.24 -10.70
N VAL A 184 9.55 -27.51 -10.52
CA VAL A 184 10.42 -28.47 -9.84
C VAL A 184 11.76 -28.59 -10.55
N LYS A 185 11.79 -28.60 -11.91
CA LYS A 185 13.02 -28.67 -12.69
C LYS A 185 13.93 -27.49 -12.41
N GLU A 186 13.42 -26.25 -12.45
CA GLU A 186 14.22 -25.06 -12.16
C GLU A 186 14.68 -25.00 -10.69
N MET A 187 13.86 -25.52 -9.75
CA MET A 187 14.31 -25.66 -8.35
C MET A 187 15.47 -26.66 -8.24
N CYS A 188 15.39 -27.78 -8.98
CA CYS A 188 16.50 -28.76 -9.00
C CYS A 188 17.78 -28.16 -9.54
N ASP A 189 17.69 -27.46 -10.68
CA ASP A 189 18.84 -26.85 -11.33
C ASP A 189 19.45 -25.75 -10.45
N ARG A 190 18.62 -24.91 -9.84
CA ARG A 190 19.06 -23.78 -9.00
C ARG A 190 19.63 -24.21 -7.64
N MET A 191 19.05 -25.26 -7.05
CA MET A 191 19.36 -25.67 -5.67
C MET A 191 20.30 -26.89 -5.61
N GLY A 192 20.61 -27.49 -6.75
CA GLY A 192 21.40 -28.71 -6.82
C GLY A 192 20.72 -29.93 -6.15
N LEU A 193 19.39 -30.01 -6.25
CA LEU A 193 18.58 -31.04 -5.60
C LEU A 193 17.94 -31.98 -6.63
N SER A 194 17.70 -33.23 -6.22
CA SER A 194 16.92 -34.16 -7.03
C SER A 194 15.43 -33.81 -6.99
N ASN A 195 14.67 -34.18 -8.05
CA ASN A 195 13.22 -34.04 -8.11
C ASN A 195 12.55 -34.62 -6.85
N LYS A 196 12.97 -35.84 -6.45
CA LYS A 196 12.43 -36.50 -5.25
C LYS A 196 12.66 -35.68 -3.98
N THR A 197 13.83 -35.09 -3.84
CA THR A 197 14.20 -34.24 -2.69
C THR A 197 13.36 -32.99 -2.64
N VAL A 198 13.16 -32.31 -3.78
CA VAL A 198 12.30 -31.11 -3.87
C VAL A 198 10.86 -31.43 -3.51
N TYR A 199 10.30 -32.54 -4.03
CA TYR A 199 8.95 -32.98 -3.66
C TYR A 199 8.82 -33.30 -2.18
N THR A 200 9.83 -33.95 -1.57
CA THR A 200 9.84 -34.27 -0.14
C THR A 200 9.84 -33.00 0.71
N HIS A 201 10.76 -32.06 0.46
CA HIS A 201 10.81 -30.78 1.20
C HIS A 201 9.54 -29.97 1.03
N ARG A 202 8.96 -29.92 -0.19
CA ARG A 202 7.68 -29.27 -0.43
C ARG A 202 6.55 -29.89 0.38
N LYS A 203 6.41 -31.22 0.34
CA LYS A 203 5.36 -31.95 1.06
C LYS A 203 5.47 -31.74 2.57
N GLU A 204 6.66 -31.94 3.13
CA GLU A 204 6.88 -31.79 4.57
C GLU A 204 6.70 -30.33 5.00
N GLY A 205 7.22 -29.38 4.24
CA GLY A 205 7.05 -27.95 4.52
C GLY A 205 5.59 -27.51 4.51
N VAL A 206 4.79 -27.95 3.52
CA VAL A 206 3.35 -27.65 3.47
C VAL A 206 2.61 -28.26 4.68
N LEU A 207 2.95 -29.50 5.08
CA LEU A 207 2.36 -30.13 6.27
C LEU A 207 2.65 -29.31 7.54
N LYS A 208 3.89 -28.81 7.69
CA LYS A 208 4.29 -27.98 8.84
C LYS A 208 3.60 -26.63 8.84
N LEU A 209 3.42 -26.00 7.68
CA LEU A 209 2.65 -24.74 7.55
C LEU A 209 1.16 -24.92 7.89
N ARG A 210 0.58 -26.11 7.62
CA ARG A 210 -0.81 -26.41 8.02
C ARG A 210 -1.03 -26.33 9.54
N LEU A 211 0.00 -26.61 10.33
CA LEU A 211 -0.09 -26.52 11.80
C LEU A 211 -0.31 -25.09 12.29
N ILE A 212 0.20 -24.13 11.53
CA ILE A 212 0.04 -22.68 11.84
C ILE A 212 -0.98 -22.00 10.93
N LYS A 213 -1.80 -22.75 10.18
CA LYS A 213 -2.76 -22.20 9.20
C LYS A 213 -3.71 -21.16 9.79
N ARG A 214 -4.17 -21.32 11.02
CA ARG A 214 -5.07 -20.39 11.71
C ARG A 214 -4.48 -19.00 11.94
N TRP A 215 -3.15 -18.89 11.97
CA TRP A 215 -2.43 -17.61 12.09
C TRP A 215 -2.02 -17.02 10.72
N LEU A 216 -2.09 -17.86 9.67
CA LEU A 216 -1.84 -17.44 8.30
C LEU A 216 -3.20 -17.15 7.66
N HIS A 217 -3.59 -15.89 7.56
CA HIS A 217 -4.74 -15.50 6.74
C HIS A 217 -4.35 -15.62 5.27
N ASP A 218 -4.23 -16.85 4.78
CA ASP A 218 -3.97 -17.15 3.38
C ASP A 218 -5.32 -17.52 2.73
N PRO A 219 -5.82 -16.73 1.76
CA PRO A 219 -7.02 -17.08 1.00
C PRO A 219 -6.80 -18.30 0.08
N HIS A 220 -5.55 -18.66 -0.19
CA HIS A 220 -5.23 -19.86 -0.97
C HIS A 220 -5.30 -21.09 -0.05
N ASN A 221 -6.36 -21.85 -0.21
CA ASN A 221 -6.54 -23.15 0.42
C ASN A 221 -5.27 -24.00 0.27
N PHE A 222 -4.73 -24.48 1.39
CA PHE A 222 -3.71 -25.53 1.44
C PHE A 222 -4.21 -26.89 0.93
N LYS A 223 -5.10 -26.91 -0.06
CA LYS A 223 -5.43 -28.16 -0.75
C LYS A 223 -4.18 -28.54 -1.52
N ALA A 224 -3.73 -29.75 -1.33
CA ALA A 224 -2.80 -30.39 -2.24
C ALA A 224 -3.54 -30.52 -3.58
N ASP A 225 -3.44 -29.51 -4.41
CA ASP A 225 -4.04 -29.51 -5.72
C ASP A 225 -3.42 -30.66 -6.53
N LYS A 226 -4.32 -31.50 -7.05
CA LYS A 226 -3.98 -32.27 -8.23
C LYS A 226 -3.36 -31.30 -9.23
N PRO A 227 -2.32 -31.68 -9.97
CA PRO A 227 -1.66 -30.78 -10.91
C PRO A 227 -2.71 -30.20 -11.87
N ASP A 228 -2.94 -28.91 -11.76
CA ASP A 228 -3.79 -28.17 -12.68
C ASP A 228 -3.21 -28.35 -14.09
N LYS A 229 -4.02 -28.94 -14.99
CA LYS A 229 -3.62 -29.25 -16.37
C LYS A 229 -3.47 -28.00 -17.26
N HIS A 230 -3.58 -26.81 -16.70
CA HIS A 230 -3.31 -25.58 -17.41
C HIS A 230 -2.00 -24.97 -16.92
N PRO A 231 -0.99 -24.83 -17.78
CA PRO A 231 0.24 -24.15 -17.42
C PRO A 231 -0.09 -22.68 -17.18
N ARG A 232 -0.17 -22.27 -15.89
CA ARG A 232 0.00 -20.86 -15.56
C ARG A 232 1.38 -20.49 -16.06
N GLN A 233 1.41 -19.72 -17.12
CA GLN A 233 2.65 -19.18 -17.68
C GLN A 233 3.42 -18.51 -16.55
N LYS A 234 4.61 -18.97 -16.32
CA LYS A 234 5.63 -18.30 -15.53
C LYS A 234 5.96 -17.00 -16.23
N VAL A 235 5.50 -15.92 -15.70
CA VAL A 235 6.04 -14.62 -16.05
C VAL A 235 7.09 -14.31 -14.98
N GLY A 236 8.35 -14.64 -15.25
CA GLY A 236 9.46 -13.92 -14.63
C GLY A 236 9.19 -12.44 -14.86
N LEU A 237 9.59 -11.56 -13.93
CA LEU A 237 9.50 -10.13 -14.16
C LEU A 237 10.08 -9.84 -15.55
N THR A 238 9.31 -9.21 -16.42
CA THR A 238 9.88 -8.67 -17.65
C THR A 238 10.92 -7.62 -17.27
N GLU A 239 11.84 -7.31 -18.15
CA GLU A 239 12.87 -6.29 -17.91
C GLU A 239 12.22 -4.95 -17.46
N LYS A 240 11.13 -4.58 -18.11
CA LYS A 240 10.29 -3.41 -17.76
C LYS A 240 9.70 -3.51 -16.35
N GLU A 241 9.19 -4.67 -15.96
CA GLU A 241 8.61 -4.89 -14.62
C GLU A 241 9.69 -4.86 -13.53
N ALA A 242 10.89 -5.41 -13.80
CA ALA A 242 12.03 -5.32 -12.91
C ALA A 242 12.49 -3.86 -12.73
N GLU A 243 12.51 -3.07 -13.81
CA GLU A 243 12.83 -1.65 -13.77
C GLU A 243 11.82 -0.87 -12.90
N ILE A 244 10.51 -1.10 -13.10
CA ILE A 244 9.43 -0.48 -12.30
C ILE A 244 9.57 -0.87 -10.82
N PHE A 245 9.86 -2.13 -10.55
CA PHE A 245 10.03 -2.62 -9.18
C PHE A 245 11.20 -1.94 -8.47
N ASN A 246 12.32 -1.75 -9.18
CA ASN A 246 13.47 -1.01 -8.68
C ASN A 246 13.14 0.49 -8.50
N ALA A 247 12.43 1.10 -9.45
CA ALA A 247 12.01 2.50 -9.36
C ALA A 247 11.07 2.77 -8.18
N LEU A 248 10.13 1.84 -7.88
CA LEU A 248 9.30 1.91 -6.68
C LEU A 248 10.16 1.82 -5.40
N ARG A 249 11.12 0.93 -5.39
CA ARG A 249 12.05 0.73 -4.28
C ARG A 249 12.93 1.95 -4.03
N ASN A 250 13.41 2.58 -5.10
CA ASN A 250 14.28 3.77 -5.06
C ASN A 250 13.49 5.07 -4.88
N ARG A 251 12.13 5.01 -4.77
CA ARG A 251 11.25 6.19 -4.69
C ARG A 251 11.31 7.10 -5.92
N GLU A 252 11.72 6.57 -7.06
CA GLU A 252 11.70 7.26 -8.34
C GLU A 252 10.25 7.39 -8.85
N ILE A 253 9.39 6.41 -8.50
CA ILE A 253 7.94 6.49 -8.70
C ILE A 253 7.33 7.12 -7.44
N PHE A 254 6.61 8.21 -7.64
CA PHE A 254 6.09 9.05 -6.55
C PHE A 254 4.67 9.56 -6.86
N PRO A 255 3.88 9.92 -5.83
CA PRO A 255 2.57 10.53 -6.00
C PRO A 255 2.71 12.00 -6.42
N ALA A 256 1.92 12.43 -7.40
CA ALA A 256 1.66 13.81 -7.75
C ALA A 256 0.16 14.08 -7.53
N TYR A 257 -0.19 15.32 -7.24
CA TYR A 257 -1.52 15.70 -6.80
C TYR A 257 -2.12 16.74 -7.73
N GLN A 258 -3.28 16.47 -8.29
CA GLN A 258 -4.02 17.43 -9.08
C GLN A 258 -5.26 17.87 -8.31
N ILE A 259 -5.44 19.19 -8.18
CA ILE A 259 -6.56 19.74 -7.42
C ILE A 259 -7.87 19.62 -8.18
N ILE A 260 -8.93 19.36 -7.43
CA ILE A 260 -10.31 19.43 -7.88
C ILE A 260 -10.95 20.61 -7.14
N THR A 261 -11.62 21.49 -7.88
CA THR A 261 -12.20 22.73 -7.34
C THR A 261 -13.70 22.77 -7.51
N ASP A 262 -14.38 23.58 -6.69
CA ASP A 262 -15.76 23.99 -6.90
C ASP A 262 -15.89 25.11 -7.94
N ARG A 263 -17.11 25.56 -8.19
CA ARG A 263 -17.43 26.70 -9.07
C ARG A 263 -16.78 28.03 -8.65
N ASP A 264 -16.47 28.17 -7.37
CA ASP A 264 -15.75 29.34 -6.84
C ASP A 264 -14.22 29.20 -6.96
N LYS A 265 -13.76 28.18 -7.67
CA LYS A 265 -12.32 27.80 -7.79
C LYS A 265 -11.66 27.49 -6.44
N LYS A 266 -12.45 27.09 -5.41
CA LYS A 266 -11.92 26.62 -4.13
C LYS A 266 -11.64 25.12 -4.21
N GLY A 267 -10.52 24.68 -3.68
CA GLY A 267 -10.20 23.25 -3.61
C GLY A 267 -11.20 22.48 -2.75
N VAL A 268 -11.72 21.39 -3.29
CA VAL A 268 -12.60 20.42 -2.63
C VAL A 268 -11.92 19.07 -2.44
N GLY A 269 -11.00 18.72 -3.33
CA GLY A 269 -10.27 17.45 -3.29
C GLY A 269 -9.01 17.46 -4.13
N PHE A 270 -8.33 16.33 -4.13
CA PHE A 270 -7.13 16.06 -4.93
C PHE A 270 -7.19 14.68 -5.54
N GLU A 271 -6.90 14.56 -6.82
CA GLU A 271 -6.60 13.28 -7.44
C GLU A 271 -5.11 12.98 -7.29
N ILE A 272 -4.78 11.74 -6.88
CA ILE A 272 -3.42 11.27 -6.75
C ILE A 272 -3.01 10.50 -8.00
N LEU A 273 -2.08 11.08 -8.70
CA LEU A 273 -1.53 10.58 -9.95
C LEU A 273 -0.10 10.12 -9.71
N ILE A 274 0.26 8.92 -10.12
CA ILE A 274 1.67 8.51 -10.05
C ILE A 274 2.49 9.13 -11.17
N ARG A 275 3.76 9.39 -10.86
CA ARG A 275 4.77 9.87 -11.80
C ARG A 275 6.06 9.11 -11.56
N TRP A 276 6.84 8.92 -12.60
CA TRP A 276 8.16 8.32 -12.49
C TRP A 276 9.22 9.35 -12.90
N ASN A 277 10.15 9.64 -12.02
CA ASN A 277 11.36 10.41 -12.36
C ASN A 277 12.41 9.45 -12.92
N LYS A 278 12.33 9.21 -14.23
CA LYS A 278 13.27 8.35 -14.93
C LYS A 278 14.40 9.20 -15.50
N ASN A 279 15.59 9.10 -14.88
CA ASN A 279 16.79 9.87 -15.31
C ASN A 279 16.54 11.37 -15.45
N GLY A 280 15.84 11.97 -14.48
CA GLY A 280 15.53 13.41 -14.48
C GLY A 280 14.31 13.81 -15.34
N LYS A 281 13.72 12.88 -16.10
CA LYS A 281 12.47 13.12 -16.86
C LYS A 281 11.27 12.57 -16.13
N ILE A 282 10.21 13.39 -16.02
CA ILE A 282 8.95 12.95 -15.41
C ILE A 282 8.11 12.21 -16.44
N VAL A 283 7.86 10.94 -16.19
CA VAL A 283 7.11 10.02 -17.05
C VAL A 283 5.72 9.77 -16.48
N LYS A 284 4.70 9.76 -17.34
CA LYS A 284 3.30 9.51 -16.98
C LYS A 284 3.00 7.99 -16.95
N PRO A 285 1.96 7.52 -16.19
CA PRO A 285 1.58 6.13 -16.06
C PRO A 285 1.42 5.38 -17.38
N ALA A 286 0.73 5.97 -18.35
CA ALA A 286 0.50 5.37 -19.66
C ALA A 286 1.78 4.93 -20.39
N SER A 287 2.93 5.58 -20.13
CA SER A 287 4.20 5.23 -20.77
C SER A 287 4.93 4.06 -20.10
N PHE A 288 4.68 3.76 -18.82
CA PHE A 288 5.41 2.72 -18.11
C PHE A 288 4.54 1.60 -17.52
N LEU A 289 3.23 1.82 -17.32
CA LEU A 289 2.33 0.79 -16.81
C LEU A 289 1.64 -0.05 -17.89
N THR A 290 1.73 0.35 -19.16
CA THR A 290 1.24 -0.47 -20.27
C THR A 290 1.95 -1.82 -20.24
N ASP A 291 1.20 -2.91 -20.39
CA ASP A 291 1.65 -4.30 -20.41
C ASP A 291 2.27 -4.84 -19.09
N VAL A 292 2.14 -4.11 -17.99
CA VAL A 292 2.52 -4.62 -16.68
C VAL A 292 1.52 -5.69 -16.25
N SER A 293 2.00 -6.94 -16.22
CA SER A 293 1.19 -8.10 -15.86
C SER A 293 1.35 -8.51 -14.39
N ASN A 294 2.43 -8.13 -13.75
CA ASN A 294 2.78 -8.54 -12.41
C ASN A 294 1.85 -7.92 -11.36
N HIS A 295 1.12 -8.77 -10.66
CA HIS A 295 0.14 -8.36 -9.64
C HIS A 295 0.77 -7.62 -8.45
N GLU A 296 1.99 -7.97 -8.07
CA GLU A 296 2.68 -7.35 -6.92
C GLU A 296 3.05 -5.89 -7.20
N ILE A 297 3.40 -5.55 -8.44
CA ILE A 297 3.65 -4.16 -8.84
C ILE A 297 2.40 -3.32 -8.63
N TRP A 298 1.24 -3.81 -9.09
CA TRP A 298 -0.03 -3.12 -8.91
C TRP A 298 -0.42 -2.95 -7.44
N LEU A 299 -0.19 -3.99 -6.61
CA LEU A 299 -0.40 -3.89 -5.17
C LEU A 299 0.48 -2.82 -4.53
N LYS A 300 1.76 -2.74 -4.92
CA LYS A 300 2.70 -1.74 -4.38
C LYS A 300 2.32 -0.32 -4.80
N ILE A 301 1.97 -0.12 -6.06
CA ILE A 301 1.52 1.19 -6.58
C ILE A 301 0.25 1.62 -5.86
N THR A 302 -0.75 0.73 -5.74
CA THR A 302 -2.01 1.05 -5.06
C THR A 302 -1.77 1.36 -3.58
N ALA A 303 -0.92 0.60 -2.90
CA ALA A 303 -0.54 0.90 -1.52
C ALA A 303 0.14 2.27 -1.38
N LEU A 304 1.01 2.65 -2.32
CA LEU A 304 1.68 3.95 -2.35
C LEU A 304 0.67 5.11 -2.45
N VAL A 305 -0.28 5.02 -3.40
CA VAL A 305 -1.27 6.11 -3.59
C VAL A 305 -2.29 6.17 -2.47
N ILE A 306 -2.74 5.04 -1.92
CA ILE A 306 -3.62 5.00 -0.74
C ILE A 306 -2.92 5.62 0.48
N HIS A 307 -1.65 5.30 0.71
CA HIS A 307 -0.88 5.91 1.79
C HIS A 307 -0.76 7.42 1.61
N ALA A 308 -0.49 7.89 0.40
CA ALA A 308 -0.42 9.31 0.07
C ALA A 308 -1.78 10.01 0.32
N ALA A 309 -2.90 9.35 0.00
CA ALA A 309 -4.25 9.85 0.29
C ALA A 309 -4.49 10.01 1.79
N VAL A 310 -4.19 8.98 2.58
CA VAL A 310 -4.33 9.02 4.05
C VAL A 310 -3.46 10.12 4.66
N SER A 311 -2.21 10.26 4.21
CA SER A 311 -1.31 11.32 4.64
C SER A 311 -1.90 12.71 4.36
N GLY A 312 -2.44 12.92 3.14
CA GLY A 312 -3.10 14.15 2.75
C GLY A 312 -4.37 14.43 3.57
N ILE A 313 -5.24 13.45 3.76
CA ILE A 313 -6.45 13.57 4.58
C ILE A 313 -6.08 14.02 6.00
N ASN A 314 -5.11 13.36 6.61
CA ASN A 314 -4.65 13.70 7.96
C ASN A 314 -4.00 15.08 8.03
N LYS A 315 -3.12 15.41 7.07
CA LYS A 315 -2.42 16.72 6.99
C LYS A 315 -3.41 17.88 6.94
N TYR A 316 -4.51 17.71 6.21
CA TYR A 316 -5.52 18.76 6.06
C TYR A 316 -6.75 18.59 6.96
N ASN A 317 -6.64 17.76 8.01
CA ASN A 317 -7.71 17.54 9.01
C ASN A 317 -9.07 17.16 8.38
N GLY A 318 -9.06 16.30 7.35
CA GLY A 318 -10.27 15.84 6.65
C GLY A 318 -10.97 16.91 5.83
N LYS A 319 -10.33 18.07 5.58
CA LYS A 319 -10.94 19.18 4.81
C LYS A 319 -11.14 18.83 3.34
N TYR A 320 -10.20 18.10 2.73
CA TYR A 320 -10.20 17.71 1.34
C TYR A 320 -10.35 16.20 1.22
N TYR A 321 -11.05 15.75 0.19
CA TYR A 321 -10.97 14.34 -0.19
C TYR A 321 -9.74 14.09 -1.06
N PHE A 322 -9.31 12.84 -1.11
CA PHE A 322 -8.22 12.37 -1.96
C PHE A 322 -8.69 11.14 -2.72
N SER A 323 -8.62 11.19 -4.03
CA SER A 323 -9.00 10.09 -4.89
C SER A 323 -7.77 9.34 -5.43
N VAL A 324 -7.95 8.05 -5.61
CA VAL A 324 -6.92 7.13 -6.07
C VAL A 324 -7.48 6.21 -7.14
N ASN A 325 -6.77 6.12 -8.26
CA ASN A 325 -7.11 5.26 -9.37
C ASN A 325 -6.88 3.78 -9.03
N ILE A 326 -7.88 2.94 -9.26
CA ILE A 326 -7.85 1.50 -9.00
C ILE A 326 -7.65 0.73 -10.30
N PRO A 327 -6.54 0.01 -10.44
CA PRO A 327 -6.32 -0.81 -11.62
C PRO A 327 -7.37 -1.94 -11.69
N PRO A 328 -7.91 -2.28 -12.88
CA PRO A 328 -8.95 -3.30 -13.05
C PRO A 328 -8.57 -4.66 -12.43
N ARG A 329 -7.30 -5.01 -12.42
CA ARG A 329 -6.78 -6.24 -11.81
C ARG A 329 -6.95 -6.33 -10.29
N LEU A 330 -7.15 -5.21 -9.60
CA LEU A 330 -7.40 -5.15 -8.16
C LEU A 330 -8.86 -4.88 -7.82
N ALA A 331 -9.70 -4.64 -8.81
CA ALA A 331 -11.12 -4.38 -8.62
C ALA A 331 -11.91 -5.60 -8.11
N SER A 332 -11.34 -6.80 -8.21
CA SER A 332 -11.96 -8.03 -7.71
C SER A 332 -11.13 -8.67 -6.59
N GLY A 333 -11.80 -9.18 -5.55
CA GLY A 333 -11.19 -9.91 -4.45
C GLY A 333 -10.92 -9.07 -3.20
N ASN A 334 -10.19 -9.64 -2.24
CA ASN A 334 -10.08 -9.08 -0.89
C ASN A 334 -8.92 -8.08 -0.71
N ALA A 335 -7.98 -8.00 -1.65
CA ALA A 335 -6.78 -7.18 -1.48
C ALA A 335 -7.11 -5.69 -1.29
N LEU A 336 -7.98 -5.14 -2.13
CA LEU A 336 -8.37 -3.74 -2.06
C LEU A 336 -9.21 -3.40 -0.80
N PRO A 337 -10.25 -4.19 -0.42
CA PRO A 337 -10.94 -4.00 0.86
C PRO A 337 -10.02 -4.10 2.09
N ASP A 338 -9.02 -4.99 2.06
CA ASP A 338 -8.05 -5.10 3.15
C ASP A 338 -7.14 -3.87 3.23
N MET A 339 -6.71 -3.34 2.09
CA MET A 339 -5.95 -2.08 2.03
C MET A 339 -6.79 -0.91 2.55
N ALA A 340 -8.08 -0.81 2.15
CA ALA A 340 -8.98 0.23 2.60
C ALA A 340 -9.18 0.19 4.12
N ARG A 341 -9.44 -0.98 4.71
CA ARG A 341 -9.56 -1.13 6.17
C ARG A 341 -8.32 -0.67 6.91
N LYS A 342 -7.13 -1.04 6.41
CA LYS A 342 -5.86 -0.59 6.99
C LYS A 342 -5.68 0.92 6.86
N ALA A 343 -6.02 1.48 5.70
CA ALA A 343 -5.96 2.91 5.44
C ALA A 343 -6.84 3.70 6.41
N ILE A 344 -8.08 3.24 6.63
CA ILE A 344 -9.01 3.88 7.57
C ILE A 344 -8.49 3.82 9.00
N GLY A 345 -7.88 2.69 9.39
CA GLY A 345 -7.20 2.56 10.69
C GLY A 345 -6.03 3.54 10.90
N MET A 346 -5.51 4.15 9.83
CA MET A 346 -4.45 5.16 9.88
C MET A 346 -4.97 6.60 9.85
N LEU A 347 -6.26 6.81 9.64
CA LEU A 347 -6.87 8.13 9.73
C LEU A 347 -6.91 8.61 11.18
N LEU A 348 -6.63 9.89 11.40
CA LEU A 348 -6.72 10.50 12.74
C LEU A 348 -8.14 10.47 13.29
N LYS A 349 -9.14 10.47 12.39
CA LYS A 349 -10.55 10.35 12.73
C LYS A 349 -11.22 9.35 11.76
N PRO A 350 -11.83 8.25 12.25
CA PRO A 350 -12.47 7.25 11.40
C PRO A 350 -13.55 7.81 10.46
N GLN A 351 -14.27 8.83 10.91
CA GLN A 351 -15.31 9.50 10.10
C GLN A 351 -14.75 10.17 8.83
N TRP A 352 -13.44 10.37 8.71
CA TRP A 352 -12.82 10.87 7.49
C TRP A 352 -12.65 9.80 6.40
N ALA A 353 -13.13 8.58 6.62
CA ALA A 353 -13.14 7.53 5.61
C ALA A 353 -13.81 7.99 4.30
N GLU A 354 -14.86 8.83 4.37
CA GLU A 354 -15.51 9.44 3.22
C GLU A 354 -14.60 10.36 2.38
N LYS A 355 -13.47 10.78 2.93
CA LYS A 355 -12.46 11.58 2.23
C LYS A 355 -11.47 10.75 1.42
N LEU A 356 -11.46 9.42 1.62
CA LEU A 356 -10.75 8.48 0.77
C LEU A 356 -11.69 8.00 -0.33
N VAL A 357 -11.34 8.33 -1.58
CA VAL A 357 -12.15 8.03 -2.76
C VAL A 357 -11.41 7.03 -3.63
N PHE A 358 -12.11 6.00 -4.10
CA PHE A 358 -11.58 5.01 -5.05
C PHE A 358 -12.19 5.26 -6.42
N GLU A 359 -11.37 5.50 -7.42
CA GLU A 359 -11.77 5.73 -8.81
C GLU A 359 -11.64 4.44 -9.61
N PHE A 360 -12.71 4.07 -10.31
CA PHE A 360 -12.79 2.90 -11.16
C PHE A 360 -13.04 3.34 -12.58
N ALA A 361 -12.23 2.88 -13.53
CA ALA A 361 -12.42 3.19 -14.92
C ALA A 361 -13.75 2.64 -15.48
N GLU A 362 -14.34 3.31 -16.46
CA GLU A 362 -15.64 2.93 -17.03
C GLU A 362 -15.65 1.53 -17.70
N ASP A 363 -14.48 1.08 -18.16
CA ASP A 363 -14.32 -0.23 -18.83
C ASP A 363 -14.35 -1.41 -17.85
N ILE A 364 -14.56 -1.14 -16.57
CA ILE A 364 -14.69 -2.18 -15.56
C ILE A 364 -15.96 -3.02 -15.80
N ASP A 365 -15.77 -4.27 -16.23
CA ASP A 365 -16.88 -5.17 -16.54
C ASP A 365 -17.43 -5.84 -15.27
N VAL A 366 -18.38 -5.14 -14.63
CA VAL A 366 -19.07 -5.63 -13.43
C VAL A 366 -19.99 -6.84 -13.69
N THR A 367 -20.21 -7.19 -14.95
CA THR A 367 -21.08 -8.32 -15.34
C THR A 367 -20.29 -9.61 -15.47
N LYS A 368 -19.05 -9.55 -15.95
CA LYS A 368 -18.18 -10.73 -16.14
C LYS A 368 -17.64 -11.29 -14.83
N ASP A 369 -17.35 -10.45 -13.86
CA ASP A 369 -16.83 -10.90 -12.57
C ASP A 369 -17.71 -10.41 -11.39
N LYS A 370 -18.57 -11.28 -10.91
CA LYS A 370 -19.47 -11.01 -9.76
C LYS A 370 -18.76 -10.58 -8.49
N ARG A 371 -17.44 -10.78 -8.38
CA ARG A 371 -16.64 -10.33 -7.23
C ARG A 371 -16.40 -8.83 -7.25
N ILE A 372 -16.47 -8.17 -8.43
CA ILE A 372 -16.25 -6.72 -8.54
C ILE A 372 -17.33 -5.94 -7.78
N PRO A 373 -18.65 -6.15 -8.04
CA PRO A 373 -19.68 -5.48 -7.24
C PRO A 373 -19.60 -5.79 -5.73
N GLU A 374 -19.17 -7.01 -5.37
CA GLU A 374 -18.95 -7.38 -3.98
C GLU A 374 -17.79 -6.60 -3.34
N THR A 375 -16.67 -6.50 -4.04
CA THR A 375 -15.52 -5.68 -3.63
C THR A 375 -15.91 -4.21 -3.43
N MET A 376 -16.65 -3.63 -4.39
CA MET A 376 -17.15 -2.26 -4.31
C MET A 376 -18.10 -2.05 -3.12
N ARG A 377 -18.99 -3.01 -2.87
CA ARG A 377 -19.87 -2.98 -1.68
C ARG A 377 -19.06 -3.03 -0.38
N HIS A 378 -18.04 -3.87 -0.32
CA HIS A 378 -17.16 -3.93 0.85
C HIS A 378 -16.42 -2.61 1.07
N LEU A 379 -15.93 -1.95 0.01
CA LEU A 379 -15.30 -0.63 0.13
C LEU A 379 -16.27 0.41 0.67
N ARG A 380 -17.49 0.50 0.14
CA ARG A 380 -18.52 1.43 0.65
C ARG A 380 -18.87 1.16 2.10
N ASN A 381 -18.97 -0.10 2.51
CA ASN A 381 -19.23 -0.47 3.91
C ASN A 381 -18.10 -0.02 4.86
N THR A 382 -16.93 0.30 4.36
CA THR A 382 -15.86 0.92 5.16
C THR A 382 -16.02 2.43 5.31
N GLY A 383 -17.00 3.04 4.65
CA GLY A 383 -17.24 4.48 4.65
C GLY A 383 -16.49 5.25 3.55
N CYS A 384 -15.74 4.57 2.69
CA CYS A 384 -15.08 5.18 1.53
C CYS A 384 -16.08 5.46 0.40
N ARG A 385 -15.79 6.49 -0.40
CA ARG A 385 -16.57 6.81 -1.59
C ARG A 385 -15.99 6.14 -2.84
N LEU A 386 -16.88 5.86 -3.81
CA LEU A 386 -16.51 5.28 -5.10
C LEU A 386 -16.85 6.25 -6.22
N PHE A 387 -15.90 6.55 -7.08
CA PHE A 387 -16.10 7.34 -8.29
C PHE A 387 -15.93 6.48 -9.53
N LEU A 388 -16.73 6.76 -10.55
CA LEU A 388 -16.55 6.20 -11.89
C LEU A 388 -15.76 7.21 -12.71
N ASP A 389 -14.62 6.77 -13.25
CA ASP A 389 -13.67 7.59 -13.99
C ASP A 389 -13.81 7.40 -15.50
N ASP A 390 -13.32 8.37 -16.28
CA ASP A 390 -13.34 8.40 -17.75
C ASP A 390 -14.75 8.14 -18.35
N CYS A 391 -15.81 8.64 -17.69
CA CYS A 391 -17.18 8.41 -18.11
C CYS A 391 -17.44 8.92 -19.54
N PHE A 392 -17.97 8.02 -20.40
CA PHE A 392 -18.32 8.28 -21.78
C PHE A 392 -17.15 8.40 -22.74
N SER A 393 -15.95 7.93 -22.37
CA SER A 393 -14.83 7.74 -23.30
C SER A 393 -15.13 6.60 -24.30
N ASN A 394 -15.92 5.61 -23.86
CA ASN A 394 -16.33 4.44 -24.63
C ASN A 394 -17.85 4.21 -24.56
N HIS A 395 -18.39 3.29 -25.39
CA HIS A 395 -19.84 3.02 -25.47
C HIS A 395 -20.44 2.22 -24.28
N GLN A 396 -19.71 1.97 -23.20
CA GLN A 396 -20.09 1.02 -22.15
C GLN A 396 -20.51 1.66 -20.81
N THR A 397 -20.47 2.95 -20.66
CA THR A 397 -20.60 3.69 -19.38
C THR A 397 -21.89 3.43 -18.59
N MET A 398 -22.99 3.15 -19.27
CA MET A 398 -24.29 2.99 -18.58
C MET A 398 -24.42 1.69 -17.79
N PHE A 399 -23.53 0.72 -17.99
CA PHE A 399 -23.61 -0.57 -17.33
C PHE A 399 -23.17 -0.57 -15.87
N PRO A 400 -22.02 0.03 -15.49
CA PRO A 400 -21.59 0.06 -14.11
C PRO A 400 -22.58 0.77 -13.20
N VAL A 401 -23.12 1.93 -13.59
CA VAL A 401 -24.04 2.74 -12.78
C VAL A 401 -25.40 2.08 -12.50
N ARG A 402 -25.81 1.10 -13.32
CA ARG A 402 -27.04 0.31 -13.08
C ARG A 402 -26.89 -0.74 -12.00
N GLN A 403 -25.68 -1.22 -11.75
CA GLN A 403 -25.41 -2.34 -10.84
C GLN A 403 -24.72 -1.91 -9.54
N VAL A 404 -23.96 -0.82 -9.60
CA VAL A 404 -23.21 -0.28 -8.46
C VAL A 404 -23.54 1.19 -8.35
N HIS A 405 -23.85 1.63 -7.15
CA HIS A 405 -23.98 3.06 -6.88
C HIS A 405 -22.60 3.69 -6.74
N PHE A 406 -22.32 4.69 -7.54
CA PHE A 406 -21.13 5.53 -7.44
C PHE A 406 -21.51 6.85 -6.75
N ASP A 407 -20.61 7.36 -5.91
CA ASP A 407 -20.77 8.62 -5.21
C ASP A 407 -20.31 9.81 -6.07
N GLY A 408 -19.63 9.55 -7.20
CA GLY A 408 -19.20 10.55 -8.17
C GLY A 408 -19.00 9.96 -9.57
N LEU A 409 -19.20 10.81 -10.58
CA LEU A 409 -18.94 10.55 -12.00
C LEU A 409 -17.96 11.60 -12.50
N LYS A 410 -16.85 11.17 -13.13
CA LYS A 410 -15.86 12.05 -13.75
C LYS A 410 -16.06 12.02 -15.26
N LEU A 411 -16.43 13.14 -15.85
CA LEU A 411 -16.60 13.27 -17.29
C LEU A 411 -15.24 13.21 -17.98
N ASP A 412 -15.13 12.34 -18.96
CA ASP A 412 -13.93 12.17 -19.73
C ASP A 412 -13.50 13.49 -20.40
N ARG A 413 -12.19 13.66 -20.50
CA ARG A 413 -11.59 14.84 -21.10
C ARG A 413 -12.04 15.09 -22.53
N ASP A 414 -12.24 14.04 -23.35
CA ASP A 414 -12.56 14.18 -24.77
C ASP A 414 -13.92 14.84 -24.97
N ILE A 415 -14.92 14.52 -24.14
CA ILE A 415 -16.24 15.17 -24.15
C ILE A 415 -16.09 16.65 -23.75
N VAL A 416 -15.34 16.92 -22.68
CA VAL A 416 -15.10 18.29 -22.20
C VAL A 416 -14.25 19.10 -23.19
N GLU A 417 -13.46 18.45 -24.02
CA GLU A 417 -12.67 19.12 -25.05
C GLU A 417 -13.56 19.71 -26.17
N HIS A 418 -14.62 18.99 -26.57
CA HIS A 418 -15.39 19.31 -27.77
C HIS A 418 -16.75 19.93 -27.52
N PHE A 419 -17.34 19.87 -26.31
CA PHE A 419 -18.73 20.27 -26.03
C PHE A 419 -19.09 21.71 -26.34
N VAL A 420 -18.11 22.62 -26.43
CA VAL A 420 -18.35 24.03 -26.78
C VAL A 420 -18.75 24.18 -28.25
N ALA A 421 -18.26 23.29 -29.11
CA ALA A 421 -18.50 23.30 -30.55
C ALA A 421 -19.39 22.14 -31.03
N ASN A 422 -19.76 21.21 -30.13
CA ASN A 422 -20.52 20.01 -30.45
C ASN A 422 -21.77 19.94 -29.58
N ASP A 423 -22.93 20.17 -30.17
CA ASP A 423 -24.22 20.14 -29.48
C ASP A 423 -24.55 18.76 -28.88
N ASN A 424 -24.07 17.67 -29.44
CA ASN A 424 -24.30 16.34 -28.90
C ASN A 424 -23.54 16.16 -27.56
N ASP A 425 -22.29 16.59 -27.49
CA ASP A 425 -21.50 16.55 -26.26
C ASP A 425 -22.07 17.51 -25.21
N TYR A 426 -22.51 18.71 -25.63
CA TYR A 426 -23.19 19.66 -24.75
C TYR A 426 -24.45 19.06 -24.13
N ASN A 427 -25.32 18.46 -24.96
CA ASN A 427 -26.56 17.85 -24.51
C ASN A 427 -26.30 16.60 -23.63
N LEU A 428 -25.23 15.85 -23.93
CA LEU A 428 -24.82 14.70 -23.14
C LEU A 428 -24.37 15.13 -21.73
N ILE A 429 -23.50 16.14 -21.62
CA ILE A 429 -23.07 16.70 -20.33
C ILE A 429 -24.29 17.18 -19.52
N LYS A 430 -25.22 17.87 -20.17
CA LYS A 430 -26.46 18.34 -19.54
C LYS A 430 -27.30 17.18 -19.00
N ALA A 431 -27.46 16.11 -19.77
CA ALA A 431 -28.20 14.91 -19.35
C ALA A 431 -27.54 14.22 -18.16
N ILE A 432 -26.22 14.11 -18.16
CA ILE A 432 -25.46 13.52 -17.06
C ILE A 432 -25.59 14.37 -15.80
N GLN A 433 -25.55 15.71 -15.93
CA GLN A 433 -25.71 16.59 -14.78
C GLN A 433 -27.10 16.44 -14.16
N VAL A 434 -28.17 16.35 -14.98
CA VAL A 434 -29.52 16.07 -14.48
C VAL A 434 -29.57 14.71 -13.76
N TYR A 435 -28.98 13.69 -14.33
CA TYR A 435 -28.88 12.37 -13.71
C TYR A 435 -28.14 12.44 -12.34
N SER A 436 -27.04 13.16 -12.30
CA SER A 436 -26.25 13.35 -11.06
C SER A 436 -27.03 14.06 -9.98
N ASP A 437 -27.81 15.11 -10.33
CA ASP A 437 -28.67 15.81 -9.38
C ASP A 437 -29.80 14.92 -8.86
N MET A 438 -30.41 14.08 -9.72
CA MET A 438 -31.47 13.15 -9.34
C MET A 438 -30.99 12.02 -8.42
N THR A 439 -29.74 11.59 -8.58
CA THR A 439 -29.17 10.48 -7.81
C THR A 439 -28.34 10.91 -6.60
N GLY A 440 -28.11 12.22 -6.45
CA GLY A 440 -27.24 12.78 -5.41
C GLY A 440 -25.77 12.44 -5.63
N THR A 441 -25.36 12.19 -6.88
CA THR A 441 -24.00 11.83 -7.28
C THR A 441 -23.22 13.10 -7.62
N ASP A 442 -21.96 13.21 -7.21
CA ASP A 442 -21.08 14.30 -7.63
C ASP A 442 -20.75 14.17 -9.13
N CYS A 443 -20.78 15.28 -9.88
CA CYS A 443 -20.32 15.32 -11.27
C CYS A 443 -19.07 16.19 -11.35
N ILE A 444 -17.98 15.64 -11.87
CA ILE A 444 -16.67 16.29 -12.02
C ILE A 444 -16.35 16.40 -13.51
N ALA A 445 -16.10 17.62 -14.01
CA ALA A 445 -15.62 17.83 -15.38
C ALA A 445 -14.09 17.79 -15.40
N GLU A 446 -13.52 16.88 -16.20
CA GLU A 446 -12.08 16.77 -16.40
C GLU A 446 -11.59 17.51 -17.63
N GLY A 447 -10.28 17.77 -17.70
CA GLY A 447 -9.67 18.38 -18.88
C GLY A 447 -10.04 19.85 -19.11
N VAL A 448 -10.61 20.54 -18.11
CA VAL A 448 -10.93 21.97 -18.23
C VAL A 448 -9.64 22.76 -18.44
N ASP A 449 -9.43 23.31 -19.65
CA ASP A 449 -8.20 23.97 -20.09
C ASP A 449 -8.34 25.47 -20.35
N SER A 450 -9.60 25.99 -20.38
CA SER A 450 -9.90 27.40 -20.64
C SER A 450 -10.97 27.95 -19.70
N GLU A 451 -11.02 29.28 -19.58
CA GLU A 451 -12.06 30.00 -18.82
C GLU A 451 -13.42 29.81 -19.48
N GLU A 452 -13.50 29.88 -20.80
CA GLU A 452 -14.75 29.68 -21.55
C GLU A 452 -15.39 28.34 -21.24
N LYS A 453 -14.60 27.24 -21.29
CA LYS A 453 -15.10 25.90 -20.93
C LYS A 453 -15.57 25.84 -19.48
N PHE A 454 -14.80 26.44 -18.57
CA PHE A 454 -15.16 26.47 -17.15
C PHE A 454 -16.51 27.17 -16.94
N GLU A 455 -16.71 28.34 -17.51
CA GLU A 455 -17.96 29.12 -17.36
C GLU A 455 -19.16 28.40 -17.96
N LYS A 456 -19.02 27.85 -19.17
CA LYS A 456 -20.10 27.06 -19.80
C LYS A 456 -20.46 25.79 -19.00
N LEU A 457 -19.50 25.12 -18.38
CA LEU A 457 -19.78 23.98 -17.50
C LEU A 457 -20.48 24.40 -16.21
N VAL A 458 -20.13 25.56 -15.65
CA VAL A 458 -20.85 26.16 -14.51
C VAL A 458 -22.30 26.48 -14.89
N GLU A 459 -22.54 27.04 -16.08
CA GLU A 459 -23.90 27.29 -16.60
C GLU A 459 -24.70 26.00 -16.77
N LEU A 460 -24.07 24.90 -17.18
CA LEU A 460 -24.68 23.58 -17.26
C LEU A 460 -24.97 22.95 -15.88
N GLY A 461 -24.53 23.58 -14.78
CA GLY A 461 -24.78 23.12 -13.43
C GLY A 461 -23.68 22.23 -12.83
N ILE A 462 -22.59 21.98 -13.55
CA ILE A 462 -21.45 21.21 -13.04
C ILE A 462 -20.90 21.92 -11.78
N LYS A 463 -20.59 21.11 -10.75
CA LYS A 463 -20.20 21.62 -9.43
C LYS A 463 -18.71 21.49 -9.17
N ASN A 464 -18.03 20.49 -9.78
CA ASN A 464 -16.62 20.19 -9.53
C ASN A 464 -15.83 20.15 -10.85
N PHE A 465 -14.60 20.64 -10.82
CA PHE A 465 -13.80 20.88 -12.02
C PHE A 465 -12.34 20.49 -11.79
N GLN A 466 -11.73 19.89 -12.80
CA GLN A 466 -10.32 19.53 -12.84
C GLN A 466 -9.75 19.82 -14.23
N GLY A 467 -8.55 20.40 -14.28
CA GLY A 467 -7.90 20.69 -15.55
C GLY A 467 -6.77 21.71 -15.46
N TYR A 468 -6.10 21.91 -16.57
CA TYR A 468 -4.92 22.80 -16.62
C TYR A 468 -5.24 24.29 -16.45
N TYR A 469 -6.46 24.68 -16.72
CA TYR A 469 -6.93 26.04 -16.40
C TYR A 469 -6.85 26.31 -14.90
N LEU A 470 -7.10 25.31 -14.06
CA LEU A 470 -7.05 25.42 -12.61
C LEU A 470 -5.65 25.17 -12.09
N SER A 471 -5.11 23.99 -12.34
CA SER A 471 -3.74 23.62 -11.99
C SER A 471 -3.28 22.34 -12.72
N ARG A 472 -1.97 22.24 -12.95
CA ARG A 472 -1.32 20.98 -13.27
C ARG A 472 -1.10 20.16 -12.00
N ALA A 473 -0.87 18.85 -12.16
CA ALA A 473 -0.46 18.02 -11.05
C ALA A 473 0.89 18.48 -10.48
N VAL A 474 0.98 18.58 -9.15
CA VAL A 474 2.15 19.06 -8.41
C VAL A 474 2.66 17.99 -7.45
N LYS A 475 3.91 18.14 -6.98
CA LYS A 475 4.46 17.29 -5.92
C LYS A 475 3.88 17.67 -4.55
N GLU A 476 4.07 16.79 -3.57
CA GLU A 476 3.55 16.97 -2.21
C GLU A 476 4.05 18.29 -1.55
N GLU A 477 5.31 18.65 -1.80
CA GLU A 477 5.92 19.87 -1.24
C GLU A 477 5.25 21.16 -1.74
N GLU A 478 4.61 21.11 -2.91
CA GLU A 478 3.97 22.26 -3.55
C GLU A 478 2.48 22.40 -3.17
N LEU A 479 1.87 21.38 -2.52
CA LEU A 479 0.45 21.36 -2.19
C LEU A 479 0.01 22.57 -1.36
N ASP A 480 0.75 22.91 -0.31
CA ASP A 480 0.38 24.03 0.57
C ASP A 480 0.45 25.38 -0.15
N ARG A 481 1.40 25.52 -1.10
CA ARG A 481 1.50 26.68 -1.96
C ARG A 481 0.31 26.77 -2.92
N MET A 482 -0.05 25.67 -3.54
CA MET A 482 -1.18 25.60 -4.47
C MET A 482 -2.51 25.94 -3.76
N VAL A 483 -2.79 25.37 -2.60
CA VAL A 483 -3.97 25.66 -1.79
C VAL A 483 -4.03 27.15 -1.41
N ARG A 484 -2.89 27.77 -1.08
CA ARG A 484 -2.82 29.20 -0.76
C ARG A 484 -3.05 30.10 -1.98
N LEU A 485 -2.56 29.73 -3.15
CA LEU A 485 -2.73 30.51 -4.38
C LEU A 485 -4.18 30.56 -4.83
N LEU A 486 -4.90 29.44 -4.74
CA LEU A 486 -6.34 29.40 -5.06
C LEU A 486 -7.18 30.25 -4.10
N LYS A 487 -6.82 30.33 -2.83
CA LYS A 487 -7.44 31.26 -1.88
C LYS A 487 -7.20 32.74 -2.21
N LYS A 488 -6.02 33.10 -2.74
CA LYS A 488 -5.67 34.50 -3.05
C LYS A 488 -6.32 35.03 -4.34
N LYS A 489 -6.60 34.19 -5.33
CA LYS A 489 -7.28 34.61 -6.58
C LYS A 489 -8.67 35.19 -6.30
N LYS A 490 -9.37 34.76 -5.24
CA LYS A 490 -10.67 35.28 -4.83
C LYS A 490 -10.64 36.74 -4.36
N ASN A 491 -9.53 37.21 -3.79
CA ASN A 491 -9.42 38.58 -3.25
C ASN A 491 -9.07 39.62 -4.32
N LYS A 492 -8.91 39.21 -5.59
CA LYS A 492 -8.62 40.10 -6.72
C LYS A 492 -9.74 40.19 -7.75
N ALA A 493 -10.96 39.71 -7.46
CA ALA A 493 -12.10 40.02 -8.29
C ALA A 493 -12.31 41.53 -8.25
N PRO A 494 -12.47 42.23 -9.41
CA PRO A 494 -12.66 43.67 -9.44
C PRO A 494 -13.91 44.01 -8.64
N LYS A 495 -13.79 44.91 -7.69
CA LYS A 495 -14.94 45.64 -7.15
C LYS A 495 -15.57 46.32 -8.36
N GLY A 496 -16.70 45.82 -8.82
CA GLY A 496 -17.47 46.44 -9.87
C GLY A 496 -17.74 47.90 -9.55
N PRO A 497 -18.04 48.71 -10.60
CA PRO A 497 -18.21 50.16 -10.49
C PRO A 497 -19.37 50.57 -9.57
#